data_d4aac3f4eae1a5b1875bc8a999e97943
#
_entry.id   d4aac3f4eae1a5b1875bc8a999e97943
#
_cell.length_a   1.000
_cell.length_b   1.000
_cell.length_c   1.000
_cell.angle_alpha   90.00
_cell.angle_beta   90.00
_cell.angle_gamma   90.00
#
_symmetry.space_group_name_H-M   'P 1'
#
loop_
_entity.id
_entity.type
_entity.pdbx_description
1 polymer ?
#
loop_
_entity_poly.entity_id
_entity_poly.type
_entity_poly.pdbx_seq_one_letter_code
_entity_poly.pdbx_strand_id
1 'polypeptide(L)'
;GLRSDLYELQLLESQKKLAGQQKDLIRQGYLPSLSLTGSWMYSAYTDKARHWFHSGPSNHWYPSSGLGLTLRVPIFDGLDKRARIRKAQIDEENARLNYENMRKNMETQYLNATNDLMNNQRNFQKQKDNYLLAEEVYQVTTDRYREGIASMTEVLQDEMRMSEAQNNYLSAHYNYQVANLTLLKLTGQLDRLFQTNTTH
;
A
#
# COMPACT_ATOMS: atom_id res chain seq x y z
N GLY A 1 14.37 -1.52 -9.30
CA GLY A 1 14.13 -1.92 -7.92
C GLY A 1 12.76 -1.48 -7.48
N LEU A 2 12.13 -2.27 -6.62
CA LEU A 2 10.86 -1.92 -5.96
C LEU A 2 11.01 -0.53 -5.32
N ARG A 3 10.17 0.40 -5.71
CA ARG A 3 10.12 1.67 -5.01
C ARG A 3 9.59 1.41 -3.59
N SER A 4 10.36 1.87 -2.60
CA SER A 4 9.93 1.86 -1.20
C SER A 4 8.69 2.73 -0.93
N ASP A 5 8.20 3.40 -1.97
CA ASP A 5 7.08 4.34 -1.95
C ASP A 5 5.70 3.69 -2.09
N LEU A 6 5.63 2.37 -2.21
CA LEU A 6 4.33 1.69 -2.22
C LEU A 6 3.68 1.81 -0.84
N TYR A 7 2.54 2.45 -0.79
CA TYR A 7 1.81 2.79 0.45
C TYR A 7 1.66 1.61 1.41
N GLU A 8 1.44 0.41 0.87
CA GLU A 8 1.29 -0.81 1.69
C GLU A 8 2.59 -1.17 2.43
N LEU A 9 3.74 -1.05 1.76
CA LEU A 9 5.05 -1.31 2.38
C LEU A 9 5.39 -0.25 3.43
N GLN A 10 5.09 1.02 3.15
CA GLN A 10 5.26 2.12 4.10
C GLN A 10 4.36 1.94 5.34
N LEU A 11 3.12 1.47 5.14
CA LEU A 11 2.21 1.17 6.24
C LEU A 11 2.78 0.09 7.16
N LEU A 12 3.24 -1.03 6.59
CA LEU A 12 3.84 -2.13 7.36
C LEU A 12 5.16 -1.72 8.03
N GLU A 13 5.96 -0.89 7.39
CA GLU A 13 7.18 -0.32 7.99
C GLU A 13 6.83 0.56 9.21
N SER A 14 5.80 1.38 9.08
CA SER A 14 5.30 2.21 10.19
C SER A 14 4.75 1.36 11.33
N GLN A 15 4.03 0.28 11.02
CA GLN A 15 3.54 -0.68 12.03
C GLN A 15 4.68 -1.39 12.75
N LYS A 16 5.72 -1.83 12.03
CA LYS A 16 6.94 -2.40 12.63
C LYS A 16 7.63 -1.41 13.58
N LYS A 17 7.77 -0.14 13.16
CA LYS A 17 8.35 0.91 13.98
C LYS A 17 7.51 1.19 15.23
N LEU A 18 6.19 1.22 15.08
CA LEU A 18 5.26 1.41 16.19
C LEU A 18 5.35 0.28 17.22
N ALA A 19 5.41 -0.98 16.77
CA ALA A 19 5.58 -2.14 17.65
C ALA A 19 6.90 -2.07 18.44
N GLY A 20 8.00 -1.64 17.80
CA GLY A 20 9.27 -1.40 18.49
C GLY A 20 9.18 -0.31 19.55
N GLN A 21 8.53 0.81 19.23
CA GLN A 21 8.32 1.90 20.19
C GLN A 21 7.43 1.49 21.38
N GLN A 22 6.39 0.68 21.13
CA GLN A 22 5.54 0.13 22.19
C GLN A 22 6.32 -0.76 23.15
N LYS A 23 7.19 -1.63 22.62
CA LYS A 23 8.10 -2.44 23.46
C LYS A 23 8.99 -1.55 24.33
N ASP A 24 9.58 -0.49 23.75
CA ASP A 24 10.46 0.40 24.50
C ASP A 24 9.71 1.21 25.58
N LEU A 25 8.47 1.63 25.30
CA LEU A 25 7.59 2.24 26.30
C LEU A 25 7.32 1.32 27.49
N ILE A 26 6.99 0.06 27.23
CA ILE A 26 6.76 -0.93 28.30
C ILE A 26 8.05 -1.13 29.12
N ARG A 27 9.21 -1.13 28.45
CA ARG A 27 10.52 -1.27 29.09
C ARG A 27 10.86 -0.08 30.01
N GLN A 28 10.48 1.14 29.58
CA GLN A 28 10.63 2.34 30.41
C GLN A 28 9.76 2.32 31.67
N GLY A 29 8.71 1.50 31.72
CA GLY A 29 7.90 1.29 32.91
C GLY A 29 8.65 0.70 34.12
N TYR A 30 9.90 0.26 33.98
CA TYR A 30 10.79 -0.08 35.08
C TYR A 30 11.45 1.13 35.74
N LEU A 31 11.45 2.29 35.06
CA LEU A 31 12.07 3.50 35.58
C LEU A 31 11.16 4.16 36.64
N PRO A 32 11.76 4.83 37.65
CA PRO A 32 10.98 5.67 38.55
C PRO A 32 10.21 6.75 37.79
N SER A 33 8.96 6.98 38.17
CA SER A 33 8.17 8.09 37.61
C SER A 33 8.06 9.21 38.63
N LEU A 34 8.31 10.43 38.21
CA LEU A 34 8.16 11.66 39.00
C LEU A 34 7.00 12.45 38.39
N SER A 35 6.00 12.75 39.18
CA SER A 35 4.87 13.60 38.78
C SER A 35 4.75 14.82 39.70
N LEU A 36 4.59 15.98 39.08
CA LEU A 36 4.27 17.24 39.75
C LEU A 36 2.79 17.53 39.49
N THR A 37 2.02 17.73 40.56
CA THR A 37 0.60 18.07 40.49
C THR A 37 0.39 19.43 41.12
N GLY A 38 -0.34 20.30 40.47
CA GLY A 38 -0.79 21.58 40.97
C GLY A 38 -2.31 21.62 41.01
N SER A 39 -2.90 22.04 42.08
CA SER A 39 -4.34 22.24 42.19
C SER A 39 -4.63 23.64 42.68
N TRP A 40 -5.65 24.24 42.11
CA TRP A 40 -6.22 25.49 42.54
C TRP A 40 -7.73 25.32 42.63
N MET A 41 -8.30 25.58 43.81
CA MET A 41 -9.73 25.37 44.06
C MET A 41 -10.28 26.54 44.86
N TYR A 42 -11.45 26.98 44.48
CA TYR A 42 -12.27 27.89 45.27
C TYR A 42 -13.36 27.07 45.94
N SER A 43 -13.41 27.12 47.27
CA SER A 43 -14.46 26.49 48.11
C SER A 43 -15.33 27.56 48.73
N ALA A 44 -16.62 27.43 48.57
CA ALA A 44 -17.60 28.30 49.20
C ALA A 44 -18.31 27.53 50.28
N TYR A 45 -18.37 28.11 51.51
CA TYR A 45 -19.17 27.59 52.60
C TYR A 45 -20.35 28.54 52.81
N THR A 46 -21.57 27.98 52.84
CA THR A 46 -22.79 28.72 53.08
C THR A 46 -23.64 28.00 54.11
N ASP A 47 -24.25 28.73 55.02
CA ASP A 47 -25.11 28.18 56.05
C ASP A 47 -26.47 27.71 55.54
N LYS A 48 -26.88 28.17 54.38
CA LYS A 48 -28.19 27.81 53.75
C LYS A 48 -28.06 27.63 52.24
N ALA A 49 -28.57 26.53 51.70
CA ALA A 49 -28.56 26.21 50.29
C ALA A 49 -29.19 27.29 49.37
N ARG A 50 -30.12 28.09 49.93
CA ARG A 50 -30.78 29.21 49.22
C ARG A 50 -29.83 30.37 48.88
N HIS A 51 -28.67 30.51 49.55
CA HIS A 51 -27.71 31.58 49.35
C HIS A 51 -26.52 31.20 48.45
N TRP A 52 -26.56 30.01 47.83
CA TRP A 52 -25.46 29.48 47.05
C TRP A 52 -24.98 30.40 45.91
N PHE A 53 -25.90 31.15 45.28
CA PHE A 53 -25.60 32.05 44.18
C PHE A 53 -25.59 33.54 44.54
N HIS A 54 -25.65 33.91 45.80
CA HIS A 54 -25.65 35.31 46.26
C HIS A 54 -24.32 35.64 46.93
N SER A 55 -23.67 36.71 46.45
CA SER A 55 -22.51 37.30 47.12
C SER A 55 -22.99 38.12 48.32
N GLY A 56 -22.99 37.57 49.52
CA GLY A 56 -23.39 38.22 50.75
C GLY A 56 -22.50 37.82 51.91
N PRO A 57 -22.64 38.48 53.07
CA PRO A 57 -21.81 38.24 54.22
C PRO A 57 -21.89 36.80 54.79
N SER A 58 -22.84 35.99 54.30
CA SER A 58 -23.02 34.57 54.67
C SER A 58 -22.26 33.59 53.78
N ASN A 59 -21.62 34.06 52.72
CA ASN A 59 -20.85 33.24 51.78
C ASN A 59 -19.36 33.56 51.91
N HIS A 60 -18.61 32.63 52.43
CA HIS A 60 -17.15 32.76 52.54
C HIS A 60 -16.49 31.91 51.49
N TRP A 61 -15.81 32.59 50.55
CA TRP A 61 -15.02 31.95 49.47
C TRP A 61 -13.57 31.86 49.91
N TYR A 62 -13.07 30.63 49.99
CA TYR A 62 -11.67 30.36 50.33
C TYR A 62 -10.92 29.83 49.11
N PRO A 63 -9.93 30.57 48.60
CA PRO A 63 -8.99 30.00 47.64
C PRO A 63 -8.09 29.00 48.35
N SER A 64 -7.94 27.84 47.80
CA SER A 64 -6.94 26.85 48.23
C SER A 64 -6.05 26.47 47.06
N SER A 65 -4.76 26.42 47.30
CA SER A 65 -3.78 25.96 46.33
C SER A 65 -2.92 24.85 46.92
N GLY A 66 -2.63 23.86 46.16
CA GLY A 66 -1.77 22.74 46.56
C GLY A 66 -0.75 22.41 45.47
N LEU A 67 0.47 22.16 45.86
CA LEU A 67 1.52 21.59 45.02
C LEU A 67 1.93 20.25 45.62
N GLY A 68 1.90 19.21 44.77
CA GLY A 68 2.28 17.85 45.17
C GLY A 68 3.40 17.34 44.26
N LEU A 69 4.43 16.76 44.83
CA LEU A 69 5.47 16.04 44.14
C LEU A 69 5.39 14.55 44.53
N THR A 70 5.15 13.69 43.56
CA THR A 70 5.02 12.24 43.81
C THR A 70 6.09 11.49 43.03
N LEU A 71 6.97 10.78 43.74
CA LEU A 71 7.94 9.85 43.19
C LEU A 71 7.41 8.42 43.37
N ARG A 72 7.20 7.72 42.27
CA ARG A 72 6.78 6.32 42.29
C ARG A 72 7.91 5.44 41.77
N VAL A 73 8.43 4.54 42.61
CA VAL A 73 9.47 3.58 42.32
C VAL A 73 8.85 2.18 42.32
N PRO A 74 8.72 1.50 41.20
CA PRO A 74 8.19 0.14 41.17
C PRO A 74 9.26 -0.85 41.66
N ILE A 75 9.06 -1.46 42.82
CA ILE A 75 10.00 -2.41 43.46
C ILE A 75 9.70 -3.84 42.98
N PHE A 76 8.44 -4.24 42.98
CA PHE A 76 8.00 -5.58 42.56
C PHE A 76 6.58 -5.52 42.01
N ASP A 77 6.35 -6.18 40.87
CA ASP A 77 5.07 -6.18 40.15
C ASP A 77 4.56 -7.61 39.80
N GLY A 78 5.04 -8.60 40.50
CA GLY A 78 4.65 -10.00 40.26
C GLY A 78 5.06 -10.55 38.91
N LEU A 79 6.12 -9.99 38.26
CA LEU A 79 6.60 -10.34 36.93
C LEU A 79 5.69 -9.89 35.76
N ASP A 80 4.64 -9.12 36.02
CA ASP A 80 3.70 -8.64 35.00
C ASP A 80 4.42 -7.85 33.89
N LYS A 81 5.34 -6.95 34.27
CA LYS A 81 6.12 -6.19 33.28
C LYS A 81 6.99 -7.09 32.39
N ARG A 82 7.60 -8.13 32.98
CA ARG A 82 8.39 -9.09 32.20
C ARG A 82 7.54 -9.82 31.16
N ALA A 83 6.34 -10.25 31.56
CA ALA A 83 5.39 -10.88 30.67
C ALA A 83 4.94 -9.93 29.54
N ARG A 84 4.65 -8.66 29.89
CA ARG A 84 4.28 -7.63 28.91
C ARG A 84 5.40 -7.31 27.93
N ILE A 85 6.65 -7.23 28.39
CA ILE A 85 7.82 -7.02 27.50
C ILE A 85 7.95 -8.20 26.55
N ARG A 86 7.81 -9.43 27.07
CA ARG A 86 7.90 -10.63 26.21
C ARG A 86 6.79 -10.67 25.15
N LYS A 87 5.56 -10.29 25.52
CA LYS A 87 4.46 -10.12 24.59
C LYS A 87 4.80 -9.08 23.53
N ALA A 88 5.23 -7.88 23.93
CA ALA A 88 5.59 -6.82 23.00
C ALA A 88 6.76 -7.18 22.08
N GLN A 89 7.71 -8.01 22.54
CA GLN A 89 8.77 -8.57 21.68
C GLN A 89 8.21 -9.49 20.60
N ILE A 90 7.22 -10.32 20.94
CA ILE A 90 6.55 -11.21 19.97
C ILE A 90 5.75 -10.35 18.97
N ASP A 91 5.06 -9.32 19.44
CA ASP A 91 4.29 -8.42 18.59
C ASP A 91 5.21 -7.65 17.60
N GLU A 92 6.38 -7.17 18.07
CA GLU A 92 7.40 -6.56 17.21
C GLU A 92 7.94 -7.55 16.16
N GLU A 93 8.23 -8.77 16.58
CA GLU A 93 8.71 -9.83 15.68
C GLU A 93 7.66 -10.18 14.62
N ASN A 94 6.39 -10.30 15.01
CA ASN A 94 5.29 -10.53 14.07
C ASN A 94 5.16 -9.38 13.06
N ALA A 95 5.25 -8.14 13.51
CA ALA A 95 5.24 -6.98 12.62
C ALA A 95 6.44 -6.98 11.67
N ARG A 96 7.63 -7.39 12.13
CA ARG A 96 8.82 -7.55 11.30
C ARG A 96 8.64 -8.61 10.23
N LEU A 97 8.13 -9.79 10.63
CA LEU A 97 7.89 -10.91 9.71
C LEU A 97 6.83 -10.57 8.66
N ASN A 98 5.76 -9.86 9.04
CA ASN A 98 4.73 -9.39 8.11
C ASN A 98 5.31 -8.44 7.06
N TYR A 99 6.14 -7.49 7.48
CA TYR A 99 6.84 -6.59 6.57
C TYR A 99 7.76 -7.36 5.60
N GLU A 100 8.56 -8.30 6.10
CA GLU A 100 9.47 -9.09 5.27
C GLU A 100 8.73 -9.99 4.28
N ASN A 101 7.64 -10.62 4.71
CA ASN A 101 6.80 -11.45 3.85
C ASN A 101 6.17 -10.61 2.73
N MET A 102 5.63 -9.43 3.07
CA MET A 102 5.06 -8.53 2.07
C MET A 102 6.11 -8.08 1.06
N ARG A 103 7.30 -7.69 1.54
CA ARG A 103 8.42 -7.32 0.67
C ARG A 103 8.80 -8.43 -0.30
N LYS A 104 8.94 -9.67 0.19
CA LYS A 104 9.26 -10.83 -0.65
C LYS A 104 8.16 -11.15 -1.67
N ASN A 105 6.90 -11.04 -1.25
CA ASN A 105 5.76 -11.23 -2.15
C ASN A 105 5.76 -10.20 -3.28
N MET A 106 6.00 -8.93 -2.96
CA MET A 106 6.09 -7.86 -3.94
C MET A 106 7.27 -8.06 -4.90
N GLU A 107 8.43 -8.48 -4.39
CA GLU A 107 9.59 -8.80 -5.21
C GLU A 107 9.30 -9.94 -6.19
N THR A 108 8.64 -10.99 -5.72
CA THR A 108 8.20 -12.12 -6.56
C THR A 108 7.19 -11.66 -7.62
N GLN A 109 6.19 -10.86 -7.25
CA GLN A 109 5.21 -10.30 -8.18
C GLN A 109 5.88 -9.43 -9.25
N TYR A 110 6.85 -8.60 -8.87
CA TYR A 110 7.61 -7.78 -9.80
C TYR A 110 8.40 -8.62 -10.80
N LEU A 111 9.10 -9.67 -10.32
CA LEU A 111 9.85 -10.58 -11.19
C LEU A 111 8.92 -11.31 -12.17
N ASN A 112 7.78 -11.81 -11.69
CA ASN A 112 6.79 -12.48 -12.54
C ASN A 112 6.22 -11.51 -13.58
N ALA A 113 5.81 -10.31 -13.18
CA ALA A 113 5.28 -9.30 -14.11
C ALA A 113 6.32 -8.86 -15.15
N THR A 114 7.61 -8.80 -14.78
CA THR A 114 8.69 -8.50 -15.73
C THR A 114 8.86 -9.63 -16.76
N ASN A 115 8.84 -10.88 -16.31
CA ASN A 115 8.92 -12.04 -17.19
C ASN A 115 7.70 -12.12 -18.14
N ASP A 116 6.50 -11.87 -17.59
CA ASP A 116 5.27 -11.84 -18.38
C ASP A 116 5.30 -10.75 -19.44
N LEU A 117 5.78 -9.54 -19.11
CA LEU A 117 5.96 -8.46 -20.08
C LEU A 117 6.91 -8.87 -21.20
N MET A 118 8.06 -9.44 -20.87
CA MET A 118 9.05 -9.89 -21.85
C MET A 118 8.49 -10.98 -22.79
N ASN A 119 7.75 -11.94 -22.23
CA ASN A 119 7.14 -13.02 -22.99
C ASN A 119 6.03 -12.49 -23.91
N ASN A 120 5.14 -11.62 -23.39
CA ASN A 120 4.09 -11.01 -24.19
C ASN A 120 4.66 -10.08 -25.27
N GLN A 121 5.74 -9.36 -25.02
CA GLN A 121 6.42 -8.54 -26.03
C GLN A 121 6.97 -9.39 -27.18
N ARG A 122 7.61 -10.52 -26.87
CA ARG A 122 8.10 -11.44 -27.89
C ARG A 122 6.97 -12.06 -28.71
N ASN A 123 5.89 -12.46 -28.00
CA ASN A 123 4.71 -13.02 -28.68
C ASN A 123 4.03 -11.98 -29.58
N PHE A 124 3.87 -10.74 -29.10
CA PHE A 124 3.34 -9.63 -29.89
C PHE A 124 4.15 -9.42 -31.17
N GLN A 125 5.48 -9.36 -31.05
CA GLN A 125 6.33 -9.19 -32.23
C GLN A 125 6.17 -10.35 -33.23
N LYS A 126 6.18 -11.60 -32.75
CA LYS A 126 5.98 -12.79 -33.58
C LYS A 126 4.61 -12.77 -34.29
N GLN A 127 3.53 -12.42 -33.60
CA GLN A 127 2.21 -12.38 -34.21
C GLN A 127 2.08 -11.21 -35.20
N LYS A 128 2.76 -10.09 -34.94
CA LYS A 128 2.86 -8.98 -35.89
C LYS A 128 3.52 -9.43 -37.21
N ASP A 129 4.65 -10.11 -37.09
CA ASP A 129 5.38 -10.60 -38.27
C ASP A 129 4.58 -11.65 -39.07
N ASN A 130 3.86 -12.54 -38.35
CA ASN A 130 2.94 -13.50 -38.94
C ASN A 130 1.78 -12.82 -39.69
N TYR A 131 1.19 -11.78 -39.10
CA TYR A 131 0.11 -11.03 -39.73
C TYR A 131 0.61 -10.33 -41.02
N LEU A 132 1.75 -9.66 -40.95
CA LEU A 132 2.33 -8.99 -42.12
C LEU A 132 2.63 -9.97 -43.27
N LEU A 133 3.15 -11.16 -42.94
CA LEU A 133 3.39 -12.21 -43.93
C LEU A 133 2.07 -12.72 -44.52
N ALA A 134 1.05 -12.97 -43.71
CA ALA A 134 -0.24 -13.43 -44.22
C ALA A 134 -0.93 -12.38 -45.10
N GLU A 135 -0.80 -11.09 -44.77
CA GLU A 135 -1.27 -9.97 -45.59
C GLU A 135 -0.56 -9.92 -46.93
N GLU A 136 0.78 -10.08 -46.97
CA GLU A 136 1.56 -10.13 -48.20
C GLU A 136 1.13 -11.31 -49.10
N VAL A 137 0.99 -12.51 -48.51
CA VAL A 137 0.52 -13.70 -49.25
C VAL A 137 -0.87 -13.47 -49.83
N TYR A 138 -1.81 -12.92 -49.08
CA TYR A 138 -3.15 -12.61 -49.55
C TYR A 138 -3.12 -11.61 -50.71
N GLN A 139 -2.30 -10.56 -50.66
CA GLN A 139 -2.14 -9.59 -51.73
C GLN A 139 -1.59 -10.26 -53.02
N VAL A 140 -0.52 -11.04 -52.89
CA VAL A 140 0.08 -11.76 -54.03
C VAL A 140 -0.92 -12.72 -54.67
N THR A 141 -1.68 -13.48 -53.85
CA THR A 141 -2.68 -14.42 -54.39
C THR A 141 -3.84 -13.67 -55.07
N THR A 142 -4.26 -12.52 -54.51
CA THR A 142 -5.27 -11.65 -55.13
C THR A 142 -4.82 -11.11 -56.48
N ASP A 143 -3.58 -10.68 -56.61
CA ASP A 143 -3.03 -10.19 -57.87
C ASP A 143 -2.91 -11.32 -58.91
N ARG A 144 -2.46 -12.53 -58.53
CA ARG A 144 -2.45 -13.72 -59.38
C ARG A 144 -3.84 -14.14 -59.84
N TYR A 145 -4.85 -13.97 -58.97
CA TYR A 145 -6.25 -14.22 -59.34
C TYR A 145 -6.72 -13.23 -60.42
N ARG A 146 -6.38 -11.94 -60.30
CA ARG A 146 -6.71 -10.92 -61.30
C ARG A 146 -6.07 -11.20 -62.66
N GLU A 147 -4.90 -11.83 -62.65
CA GLU A 147 -4.20 -12.28 -63.87
C GLU A 147 -4.71 -13.63 -64.41
N GLY A 148 -5.68 -14.26 -63.73
CA GLY A 148 -6.22 -15.55 -64.10
C GLY A 148 -5.33 -16.76 -63.78
N ILE A 149 -4.30 -16.59 -62.94
CA ILE A 149 -3.30 -17.60 -62.58
C ILE A 149 -3.71 -18.38 -61.31
N ALA A 150 -4.42 -17.72 -60.35
CA ALA A 150 -4.90 -18.33 -59.12
C ALA A 150 -6.43 -18.51 -59.14
N SER A 151 -6.94 -19.44 -58.32
CA SER A 151 -8.37 -19.67 -58.16
C SER A 151 -8.99 -18.78 -57.08
N MET A 152 -10.29 -18.52 -57.15
CA MET A 152 -11.03 -17.81 -56.10
C MET A 152 -10.97 -18.55 -54.75
N THR A 153 -10.88 -19.87 -54.76
CA THR A 153 -10.75 -20.69 -53.56
C THR A 153 -9.44 -20.40 -52.82
N GLU A 154 -8.33 -20.22 -53.55
CA GLU A 154 -7.04 -19.84 -52.96
C GLU A 154 -7.10 -18.45 -52.33
N VAL A 155 -7.72 -17.47 -52.99
CA VAL A 155 -7.92 -16.13 -52.42
C VAL A 155 -8.70 -16.18 -51.11
N LEU A 156 -9.81 -16.92 -51.10
CA LEU A 156 -10.63 -17.06 -49.87
C LEU A 156 -9.89 -17.78 -48.75
N GLN A 157 -9.04 -18.77 -49.09
CA GLN A 157 -8.23 -19.46 -48.06
C GLN A 157 -7.19 -18.51 -47.46
N ASP A 158 -6.52 -17.70 -48.26
CA ASP A 158 -5.51 -16.77 -47.78
C ASP A 158 -6.13 -15.58 -47.05
N GLU A 159 -7.36 -15.14 -47.45
CA GLU A 159 -8.14 -14.17 -46.69
C GLU A 159 -8.49 -14.69 -45.28
N MET A 160 -8.91 -15.95 -45.16
CA MET A 160 -9.18 -16.57 -43.84
C MET A 160 -7.91 -16.66 -43.00
N ARG A 161 -6.77 -17.05 -43.59
CA ARG A 161 -5.48 -17.09 -42.87
C ARG A 161 -5.02 -15.72 -42.41
N MET A 162 -5.16 -14.70 -43.23
CA MET A 162 -4.85 -13.32 -42.91
C MET A 162 -5.75 -12.83 -41.75
N SER A 163 -7.06 -13.11 -41.82
CA SER A 163 -8.02 -12.74 -40.76
C SER A 163 -7.70 -13.43 -39.44
N GLU A 164 -7.33 -14.72 -39.47
CA GLU A 164 -6.88 -15.45 -38.29
C GLU A 164 -5.59 -14.85 -37.70
N ALA A 165 -4.59 -14.56 -38.54
CA ALA A 165 -3.33 -13.94 -38.13
C ALA A 165 -3.57 -12.53 -37.54
N GLN A 166 -4.51 -11.76 -38.10
CA GLN A 166 -4.91 -10.44 -37.58
C GLN A 166 -5.52 -10.56 -36.17
N ASN A 167 -6.42 -11.52 -35.96
CA ASN A 167 -7.03 -11.75 -34.62
C ASN A 167 -5.98 -12.17 -33.61
N ASN A 168 -5.02 -13.01 -33.99
CA ASN A 168 -3.91 -13.42 -33.13
C ASN A 168 -2.99 -12.24 -32.77
N TYR A 169 -2.69 -11.37 -33.75
CA TYR A 169 -1.93 -10.15 -33.54
C TYR A 169 -2.64 -9.19 -32.56
N LEU A 170 -3.94 -8.93 -32.76
CA LEU A 170 -4.72 -8.07 -31.87
C LEU A 170 -4.77 -8.62 -30.43
N SER A 171 -4.95 -9.93 -30.29
CA SER A 171 -4.94 -10.60 -28.98
C SER A 171 -3.57 -10.50 -28.31
N ALA A 172 -2.49 -10.70 -29.03
CA ALA A 172 -1.13 -10.57 -28.52
C ALA A 172 -0.80 -9.12 -28.16
N HIS A 173 -1.27 -8.15 -28.94
CA HIS A 173 -1.13 -6.71 -28.62
C HIS A 173 -1.85 -6.35 -27.33
N TYR A 174 -3.09 -6.80 -27.17
CA TYR A 174 -3.85 -6.60 -25.93
C TYR A 174 -3.11 -7.17 -24.70
N ASN A 175 -2.66 -8.43 -24.80
CA ASN A 175 -1.94 -9.08 -23.71
C ASN A 175 -0.63 -8.36 -23.34
N TYR A 176 0.10 -7.86 -24.34
CA TYR A 176 1.28 -7.03 -24.11
C TYR A 176 0.95 -5.74 -23.36
N GLN A 177 -0.14 -5.04 -23.73
CA GLN A 177 -0.56 -3.83 -23.06
C GLN A 177 -0.99 -4.09 -21.62
N VAL A 178 -1.72 -5.19 -21.36
CA VAL A 178 -2.11 -5.59 -20.00
C VAL A 178 -0.88 -5.90 -19.14
N ALA A 179 0.09 -6.64 -19.67
CA ALA A 179 1.33 -6.94 -18.95
C ALA A 179 2.14 -5.65 -18.63
N ASN A 180 2.20 -4.71 -19.58
CA ASN A 180 2.86 -3.42 -19.38
C ASN A 180 2.18 -2.59 -18.27
N LEU A 181 0.86 -2.48 -18.31
CA LEU A 181 0.09 -1.79 -17.27
C LEU A 181 0.25 -2.45 -15.90
N THR A 182 0.31 -3.78 -15.85
CA THR A 182 0.54 -4.52 -14.62
C THR A 182 1.90 -4.18 -14.00
N LEU A 183 2.95 -4.13 -14.81
CA LEU A 183 4.29 -3.74 -14.35
C LEU A 183 4.33 -2.28 -13.88
N LEU A 184 3.68 -1.36 -14.63
CA LEU A 184 3.58 0.06 -14.24
C LEU A 184 2.82 0.24 -12.92
N LYS A 185 1.77 -0.55 -12.68
CA LYS A 185 1.05 -0.59 -11.41
C LYS A 185 1.96 -1.02 -10.26
N LEU A 186 2.71 -2.11 -10.43
CA LEU A 186 3.61 -2.65 -9.41
C LEU A 186 4.81 -1.71 -9.12
N THR A 187 5.20 -0.89 -10.08
CA THR A 187 6.29 0.09 -9.91
C THR A 187 5.82 1.45 -9.43
N GLY A 188 4.50 1.66 -9.24
CA GLY A 188 3.93 2.95 -8.84
C GLY A 188 4.09 4.04 -9.90
N GLN A 189 4.21 3.67 -11.18
CA GLN A 189 4.40 4.63 -12.28
C GLN A 189 3.10 4.90 -13.06
N LEU A 190 1.98 4.36 -12.63
CA LEU A 190 0.67 4.55 -13.30
C LEU A 190 0.26 6.02 -13.38
N ASP A 191 0.57 6.82 -12.37
CA ASP A 191 0.24 8.26 -12.34
C ASP A 191 0.93 9.05 -13.45
N ARG A 192 2.08 8.60 -13.95
CA ARG A 192 2.78 9.26 -15.06
C ARG A 192 2.02 9.14 -16.38
N LEU A 193 1.26 8.07 -16.59
CA LEU A 193 0.44 7.91 -17.80
C LEU A 193 -0.73 8.89 -17.85
N PHE A 194 -1.29 9.26 -16.70
CA PHE A 194 -2.39 10.22 -16.63
C PHE A 194 -1.92 11.67 -16.71
N GLN A 195 -0.69 11.96 -16.28
CA GLN A 195 -0.11 13.31 -16.36
C GLN A 195 0.30 13.70 -17.80
N THR A 196 0.65 12.72 -18.63
CA THR A 196 1.06 12.97 -20.04
C THR A 196 -0.13 13.28 -20.96
N ASN A 197 -1.35 12.88 -20.58
CA ASN A 197 -2.56 13.09 -21.39
C ASN A 197 -3.31 14.40 -21.07
N THR A 198 -2.84 15.21 -20.12
CA THR A 198 -3.52 16.46 -19.73
C THR A 198 -2.89 17.72 -20.37
N THR A 199 -1.91 17.53 -21.29
CA THR A 199 -1.18 18.63 -21.93
C THR A 199 -1.43 18.70 -23.45
N HIS A 200 -2.67 18.46 -23.88
CA HIS A 200 -3.09 18.77 -25.27
C HIS A 200 -4.41 19.53 -25.26
#